data_9adefa77a4b933c8a1b3b0cc1c6c9431
#
_entry.id   9adefa77a4b933c8a1b3b0cc1c6c9431
#
_cell.length_a   1.000
_cell.length_b   1.000
_cell.length_c   1.000
_cell.angle_alpha   90.00
_cell.angle_beta   90.00
_cell.angle_gamma   90.00
#
_symmetry.space_group_name_H-M   'P 1'
#
loop_
_entity.id
_entity.type
_entity.pdbx_description
1 polymer ?
#
loop_
_entity_poly.entity_id
_entity_poly.type
_entity_poly.pdbx_seq_one_letter_code
_entity_poly.pdbx_strand_id
1 'polypeptide(L)'
;MSEQQHNKKKTEKLMTKDVSYPDPDDPELQLKLYRKREFYYHVPKERPDINDYTDMKEYRDEMCGRNFKLHDHQAMLANFINPSTPYKGLLVFHGLGTGKTVTALTIAETFKPLVQKYNTKIIVLVSGPFIKENWKYELLHGTGETYLKYQDKSVYMDDAERQKQEKNALAQALQYYKFMSYKSFYKHVIGEKITDRQGDKKTKATYRKTDEGEFERDIAVDRIYNLNNTLIIVDEAHNLTGNSYG
;
A
#
# COMPACT_ATOMS: atom_id res chain seq x y z
N MET A 1 20.24 29.77 26.70
CA MET A 1 19.70 29.21 25.45
C MET A 1 19.18 27.84 25.82
N SER A 2 17.89 27.55 25.59
CA SER A 2 17.32 26.26 25.95
C SER A 2 17.91 25.15 25.06
N GLU A 3 18.00 23.96 25.59
CA GLU A 3 18.46 22.76 24.89
C GLU A 3 17.72 22.53 23.56
N GLN A 4 16.44 22.88 23.52
CA GLN A 4 15.60 22.89 22.32
C GLN A 4 16.09 23.86 21.23
N GLN A 5 16.61 25.03 21.62
CA GLN A 5 17.17 26.00 20.66
C GLN A 5 18.52 25.51 20.11
N HIS A 6 19.31 24.82 20.94
CA HIS A 6 20.56 24.22 20.49
C HIS A 6 20.34 23.08 19.51
N ASN A 7 19.40 22.21 19.81
CA ASN A 7 19.01 21.10 18.93
C ASN A 7 18.42 21.59 17.60
N LYS A 8 17.58 22.63 17.64
CA LYS A 8 17.02 23.22 16.42
C LYS A 8 18.11 23.80 15.50
N LYS A 9 19.08 24.51 16.06
CA LYS A 9 20.22 25.05 15.29
C LYS A 9 21.13 23.93 14.72
N LYS A 10 21.32 22.85 15.48
CA LYS A 10 22.09 21.68 15.02
C LYS A 10 21.37 20.97 13.87
N THR A 11 20.05 20.82 13.96
CA THR A 11 19.20 20.25 12.93
C THR A 11 19.22 21.09 11.64
N GLU A 12 19.06 22.42 11.74
CA GLU A 12 19.11 23.31 10.59
C GLU A 12 20.48 23.27 9.86
N LYS A 13 21.55 23.01 10.60
CA LYS A 13 22.91 22.88 10.04
C LYS A 13 23.13 21.55 9.30
N LEU A 14 22.36 20.51 9.65
CA LEU A 14 22.43 19.19 9.02
C LEU A 14 21.61 19.10 7.74
N MET A 15 20.58 19.94 7.60
CA MET A 15 19.72 19.94 6.41
C MET A 15 20.44 20.53 5.22
N THR A 16 20.39 19.83 4.11
CA THR A 16 20.88 20.36 2.83
C THR A 16 19.85 21.31 2.22
N LYS A 17 20.34 22.36 1.58
CA LYS A 17 19.53 23.25 0.74
C LYS A 17 19.33 22.70 -0.68
N ASP A 18 19.99 21.59 -0.99
CA ASP A 18 19.85 20.94 -2.27
C ASP A 18 18.47 20.30 -2.39
N VAL A 19 17.72 20.73 -3.41
CA VAL A 19 16.35 20.26 -3.67
C VAL A 19 16.36 18.98 -4.48
N SER A 20 17.48 18.65 -5.15
CA SER A 20 17.61 17.43 -5.95
C SER A 20 17.68 16.18 -5.06
N TYR A 21 17.17 15.07 -5.58
CA TYR A 21 17.36 13.77 -4.94
C TYR A 21 18.68 13.14 -5.41
N PRO A 22 19.42 12.47 -4.50
CA PRO A 22 20.62 11.76 -4.88
C PRO A 22 20.28 10.60 -5.82
N ASP A 23 21.25 10.25 -6.66
CA ASP A 23 21.14 9.10 -7.56
C ASP A 23 20.96 7.80 -6.75
N PRO A 24 20.13 6.85 -7.21
CA PRO A 24 19.98 5.54 -6.56
C PRO A 24 21.30 4.79 -6.34
N ASP A 25 22.28 4.98 -7.24
CA ASP A 25 23.59 4.34 -7.16
C ASP A 25 24.64 5.16 -6.39
N ASP A 26 24.25 6.28 -5.78
CA ASP A 26 25.14 7.12 -4.98
C ASP A 26 25.58 6.38 -3.72
N PRO A 27 26.89 6.17 -3.49
CA PRO A 27 27.38 5.45 -2.29
C PRO A 27 27.01 6.15 -0.98
N GLU A 28 26.73 7.46 -1.02
CA GLU A 28 26.30 8.23 0.13
C GLU A 28 24.77 8.46 0.16
N LEU A 29 23.99 7.70 -0.61
CA LEU A 29 22.55 7.83 -0.74
C LEU A 29 21.85 8.01 0.62
N GLN A 30 22.11 7.11 1.56
CA GLN A 30 21.47 7.13 2.88
C GLN A 30 21.79 8.40 3.67
N LEU A 31 23.06 8.83 3.65
CA LEU A 31 23.48 10.04 4.34
C LEU A 31 22.87 11.29 3.73
N LYS A 32 22.80 11.36 2.41
CA LYS A 32 22.19 12.48 1.67
C LYS A 32 20.69 12.55 1.89
N LEU A 33 20.00 11.40 1.88
CA LEU A 33 18.58 11.33 2.22
C LEU A 33 18.31 11.74 3.67
N TYR A 34 19.08 11.21 4.61
CA TYR A 34 18.95 11.56 6.03
C TYR A 34 19.04 13.08 6.29
N ARG A 35 19.81 13.82 5.50
CA ARG A 35 19.95 15.27 5.61
C ARG A 35 18.79 16.06 4.99
N LYS A 36 17.90 15.42 4.24
CA LYS A 36 16.71 16.07 3.69
C LYS A 36 15.63 16.15 4.76
N ARG A 37 14.92 17.28 4.77
CA ARG A 37 13.93 17.60 5.79
C ARG A 37 12.83 16.56 5.91
N GLU A 38 12.30 16.10 4.78
CA GLU A 38 11.22 15.11 4.70
C GLU A 38 11.58 13.74 5.25
N PHE A 39 12.87 13.41 5.36
CA PHE A 39 13.35 12.18 5.99
C PHE A 39 13.80 12.42 7.42
N TYR A 40 14.48 13.52 7.67
CA TYR A 40 15.00 13.85 9.00
C TYR A 40 13.92 13.91 10.08
N TYR A 41 12.72 14.41 9.74
CA TYR A 41 11.60 14.49 10.69
C TYR A 41 11.07 13.13 11.12
N HIS A 42 11.32 12.08 10.38
CA HIS A 42 10.87 10.72 10.66
C HIS A 42 11.95 9.84 11.28
N VAL A 43 13.06 10.43 11.72
CA VAL A 43 14.06 9.71 12.51
C VAL A 43 13.44 9.32 13.85
N PRO A 44 13.52 8.03 14.23
CA PRO A 44 12.98 7.57 15.50
C PRO A 44 13.56 8.42 16.65
N LYS A 45 12.68 8.91 17.49
CA LYS A 45 13.06 9.61 18.70
C LYS A 45 13.61 8.60 19.70
N GLU A 46 14.58 9.02 20.51
CA GLU A 46 15.01 8.22 21.64
C GLU A 46 13.82 7.94 22.56
N ARG A 47 13.76 6.72 23.08
CA ARG A 47 12.72 6.38 24.05
C ARG A 47 12.94 7.21 25.30
N PRO A 48 11.86 7.78 25.90
CA PRO A 48 12.00 8.43 27.19
C PRO A 48 12.41 7.40 28.26
N ASP A 49 13.15 7.83 29.25
CA ASP A 49 13.42 7.01 30.42
C ASP A 49 12.10 6.76 31.17
N ILE A 50 11.74 5.50 31.32
CA ILE A 50 10.51 5.08 32.02
C ILE A 50 10.93 4.64 33.41
N ASN A 51 10.65 5.47 34.41
CA ASN A 51 11.07 5.23 35.78
C ASN A 51 9.96 4.62 36.64
N ASP A 52 8.70 4.88 36.31
CA ASP A 52 7.55 4.38 37.06
C ASP A 52 6.38 3.94 36.17
N TYR A 53 5.33 3.47 36.83
CA TYR A 53 4.11 3.00 36.15
C TYR A 53 3.35 4.15 35.44
N THR A 54 3.45 5.35 35.94
CA THR A 54 2.77 6.54 35.40
C THR A 54 3.42 6.90 34.07
N ASP A 55 4.76 6.98 34.03
CA ASP A 55 5.52 7.24 32.82
C ASP A 55 5.22 6.17 31.76
N MET A 56 5.17 4.89 32.17
CA MET A 56 4.85 3.77 31.27
C MET A 56 3.43 3.91 30.69
N LYS A 57 2.46 4.30 31.53
CA LYS A 57 1.08 4.49 31.10
C LYS A 57 0.94 5.65 30.12
N GLU A 58 1.57 6.78 30.40
CA GLU A 58 1.56 7.95 29.52
C GLU A 58 2.22 7.63 28.17
N TYR A 59 3.38 6.99 28.18
CA TYR A 59 4.07 6.56 26.96
C TYR A 59 3.24 5.57 26.15
N ARG A 60 2.61 4.58 26.81
CA ARG A 60 1.69 3.65 26.15
C ARG A 60 0.50 4.37 25.53
N ASP A 61 -0.13 5.27 26.27
CA ASP A 61 -1.33 5.98 25.83
C ASP A 61 -1.00 6.96 24.67
N GLU A 62 0.21 7.52 24.63
CA GLU A 62 0.70 8.28 23.50
C GLU A 62 0.95 7.40 22.26
N MET A 63 1.57 6.23 22.44
CA MET A 63 1.95 5.34 21.35
C MET A 63 0.79 4.49 20.83
N CYS A 64 -0.13 4.09 21.72
CA CYS A 64 -1.26 3.20 21.44
C CYS A 64 -2.62 3.93 21.48
N GLY A 65 -2.62 5.24 21.33
CA GLY A 65 -3.84 6.05 21.34
C GLY A 65 -4.87 5.55 20.32
N ARG A 66 -6.16 5.81 20.61
CA ARG A 66 -7.30 5.31 19.80
C ARG A 66 -7.35 5.88 18.37
N ASN A 67 -6.64 6.96 18.11
CA ASN A 67 -6.62 7.58 16.79
C ASN A 67 -5.57 6.91 15.91
N PHE A 68 -5.94 6.59 14.67
CA PHE A 68 -5.00 6.10 13.67
C PHE A 68 -3.84 7.10 13.50
N LYS A 69 -2.62 6.62 13.74
CA LYS A 69 -1.40 7.40 13.57
C LYS A 69 -0.40 6.60 12.76
N LEU A 70 0.09 7.17 11.69
CA LEU A 70 1.19 6.55 10.94
C LEU A 70 2.45 6.53 11.79
N HIS A 71 3.15 5.41 11.74
CA HIS A 71 4.50 5.33 12.30
C HIS A 71 5.50 6.09 11.44
N ASP A 72 6.54 6.65 12.07
CA ASP A 72 7.56 7.44 11.38
C ASP A 72 8.20 6.68 10.21
N HIS A 73 8.48 5.39 10.36
CA HIS A 73 9.03 4.57 9.29
C HIS A 73 8.07 4.43 8.09
N GLN A 74 6.75 4.39 8.31
CA GLN A 74 5.75 4.31 7.23
C GLN A 74 5.71 5.61 6.44
N ALA A 75 5.70 6.74 7.14
CA ALA A 75 5.75 8.06 6.51
C ALA A 75 7.07 8.30 5.77
N MET A 76 8.19 7.87 6.35
CA MET A 76 9.50 7.94 5.72
C MET A 76 9.56 7.16 4.39
N LEU A 77 9.02 5.95 4.37
CA LEU A 77 8.98 5.13 3.15
C LEU A 77 8.04 5.71 2.08
N ALA A 78 6.93 6.34 2.48
CA ALA A 78 6.06 7.05 1.56
C ALA A 78 6.72 8.31 0.97
N ASN A 79 7.62 8.96 1.71
CA ASN A 79 8.45 10.03 1.18
C ASN A 79 9.54 9.51 0.24
N PHE A 80 10.05 8.30 0.47
CA PHE A 80 11.08 7.69 -0.37
C PHE A 80 10.53 7.25 -1.72
N ILE A 81 9.42 6.52 -1.74
CA ILE A 81 8.74 6.06 -2.96
C ILE A 81 7.46 6.86 -3.17
N ASN A 82 7.54 7.86 -4.02
CA ASN A 82 6.38 8.64 -4.48
C ASN A 82 6.62 9.17 -5.90
N PRO A 83 5.60 9.70 -6.59
CA PRO A 83 5.76 10.17 -7.96
C PRO A 83 6.80 11.28 -8.18
N SER A 84 7.16 12.02 -7.12
CA SER A 84 8.09 13.15 -7.18
C SER A 84 9.55 12.74 -6.99
N THR A 85 9.82 11.49 -6.58
CA THR A 85 11.18 10.98 -6.38
C THR A 85 11.65 10.15 -7.59
N PRO A 86 12.97 10.05 -7.82
CA PRO A 86 13.52 9.25 -8.91
C PRO A 86 13.46 7.74 -8.64
N TYR A 87 13.15 7.34 -7.41
CA TYR A 87 13.20 5.95 -6.97
C TYR A 87 12.00 5.17 -7.50
N LYS A 88 12.28 4.00 -8.11
CA LYS A 88 11.27 3.22 -8.86
C LYS A 88 10.88 1.90 -8.20
N GLY A 89 11.60 1.48 -7.17
CA GLY A 89 11.34 0.22 -6.49
C GLY A 89 11.80 0.24 -5.05
N LEU A 90 11.11 -0.53 -4.22
CA LEU A 90 11.43 -0.70 -2.81
C LEU A 90 11.08 -2.12 -2.38
N LEU A 91 12.03 -2.79 -1.74
CA LEU A 91 11.76 -4.03 -1.02
C LEU A 91 11.57 -3.71 0.46
N VAL A 92 10.37 -3.96 0.97
CA VAL A 92 10.02 -3.78 2.38
C VAL A 92 10.18 -5.11 3.11
N PHE A 93 11.23 -5.22 3.92
CA PHE A 93 11.50 -6.39 4.73
C PHE A 93 11.32 -6.05 6.22
N HIS A 94 10.12 -6.27 6.72
CA HIS A 94 9.74 -5.95 8.09
C HIS A 94 9.35 -7.23 8.85
N GLY A 95 9.53 -7.23 10.19
CA GLY A 95 9.04 -8.29 11.07
C GLY A 95 7.50 -8.44 11.06
N LEU A 96 7.00 -9.46 11.72
CA LEU A 96 5.56 -9.64 11.92
C LEU A 96 4.98 -8.50 12.79
N GLY A 97 3.78 -8.05 12.48
CA GLY A 97 3.06 -7.04 13.27
C GLY A 97 3.54 -5.60 13.09
N THR A 98 4.50 -5.31 12.21
CA THR A 98 5.04 -3.97 11.98
C THR A 98 4.22 -3.10 11.01
N GLY A 99 3.06 -3.57 10.59
CA GLY A 99 2.17 -2.82 9.71
C GLY A 99 2.63 -2.76 8.24
N LYS A 100 3.20 -3.84 7.68
CA LYS A 100 3.63 -3.92 6.26
C LYS A 100 2.53 -3.47 5.30
N THR A 101 1.31 -3.97 5.48
CA THR A 101 0.16 -3.62 4.64
C THR A 101 -0.15 -2.13 4.71
N VAL A 102 -0.14 -1.55 5.91
CA VAL A 102 -0.35 -0.11 6.11
C VAL A 102 0.78 0.69 5.46
N THR A 103 2.03 0.24 5.56
CA THR A 103 3.16 0.87 4.87
C THR A 103 2.92 0.91 3.36
N ALA A 104 2.56 -0.22 2.76
CA ALA A 104 2.31 -0.30 1.32
C ALA A 104 1.10 0.56 0.90
N LEU A 105 0.04 0.62 1.71
CA LEU A 105 -1.10 1.49 1.48
C LEU A 105 -0.73 2.97 1.60
N THR A 106 0.08 3.34 2.60
CA THR A 106 0.55 4.73 2.77
C THR A 106 1.34 5.19 1.53
N ILE A 107 2.22 4.35 1.01
CA ILE A 107 2.91 4.61 -0.26
C ILE A 107 1.90 4.73 -1.40
N ALA A 108 0.96 3.79 -1.51
CA ALA A 108 -0.02 3.74 -2.58
C ALA A 108 -0.88 5.01 -2.65
N GLU A 109 -1.28 5.55 -1.50
CA GLU A 109 -2.07 6.78 -1.44
C GLU A 109 -1.36 7.98 -2.06
N THR A 110 -0.02 8.02 -2.03
CA THR A 110 0.76 9.09 -2.69
C THR A 110 0.69 9.02 -4.23
N PHE A 111 0.38 7.83 -4.79
CA PHE A 111 0.28 7.61 -6.23
C PHE A 111 -1.10 7.87 -6.82
N LYS A 112 -2.14 8.12 -5.99
CA LYS A 112 -3.51 8.37 -6.49
C LYS A 112 -3.59 9.49 -7.53
N PRO A 113 -2.96 10.67 -7.33
CA PRO A 113 -2.99 11.72 -8.35
C PRO A 113 -2.38 11.29 -9.68
N LEU A 114 -1.30 10.48 -9.62
CA LEU A 114 -0.64 9.97 -10.82
C LEU A 114 -1.55 9.00 -11.60
N VAL A 115 -2.07 7.98 -10.93
CA VAL A 115 -2.92 6.97 -11.59
C VAL A 115 -4.23 7.59 -12.09
N GLN A 116 -4.76 8.59 -11.41
CA GLN A 116 -5.92 9.33 -11.86
C GLN A 116 -5.61 10.14 -13.13
N LYS A 117 -4.48 10.86 -13.14
CA LYS A 117 -4.04 11.67 -14.29
C LYS A 117 -3.88 10.83 -15.56
N TYR A 118 -3.32 9.63 -15.42
CA TYR A 118 -3.00 8.76 -16.58
C TYR A 118 -4.04 7.66 -16.80
N ASN A 119 -5.13 7.65 -16.04
CA ASN A 119 -6.18 6.62 -16.09
C ASN A 119 -5.61 5.20 -15.95
N THR A 120 -4.63 5.04 -15.08
CA THR A 120 -4.02 3.76 -14.72
C THR A 120 -4.54 3.29 -13.35
N LYS A 121 -3.95 2.25 -12.79
CA LYS A 121 -4.36 1.69 -11.50
C LYS A 121 -3.16 1.38 -10.61
N ILE A 122 -3.40 1.38 -9.32
CA ILE A 122 -2.53 0.74 -8.33
C ILE A 122 -2.90 -0.73 -8.31
N ILE A 123 -1.99 -1.60 -8.74
CA ILE A 123 -2.19 -3.04 -8.82
C ILE A 123 -1.61 -3.68 -7.58
N VAL A 124 -2.44 -4.40 -6.83
CA VAL A 124 -2.02 -5.14 -5.65
C VAL A 124 -2.09 -6.63 -5.95
N LEU A 125 -0.94 -7.28 -5.94
CA LEU A 125 -0.80 -8.70 -6.20
C LEU A 125 -0.79 -9.47 -4.88
N VAL A 126 -1.71 -10.42 -4.74
CA VAL A 126 -1.91 -11.21 -3.53
C VAL A 126 -1.96 -12.69 -3.83
N SER A 127 -1.62 -13.52 -2.86
CA SER A 127 -1.55 -14.97 -3.04
C SER A 127 -2.91 -15.67 -3.08
N GLY A 128 -3.97 -15.06 -2.54
CA GLY A 128 -5.28 -15.71 -2.47
C GLY A 128 -6.45 -14.80 -2.10
N PRO A 129 -7.67 -15.33 -2.16
CA PRO A 129 -8.88 -14.56 -1.92
C PRO A 129 -8.99 -14.01 -0.50
N PHE A 130 -8.57 -14.77 0.51
CA PHE A 130 -8.55 -14.32 1.91
C PHE A 130 -7.66 -13.10 2.11
N ILE A 131 -6.46 -13.15 1.56
CA ILE A 131 -5.51 -12.03 1.63
C ILE A 131 -6.07 -10.81 0.90
N LYS A 132 -6.75 -11.02 -0.23
CA LYS A 132 -7.42 -9.96 -0.97
C LYS A 132 -8.50 -9.24 -0.13
N GLU A 133 -9.32 -9.98 0.61
CA GLU A 133 -10.35 -9.36 1.47
C GLU A 133 -9.71 -8.64 2.66
N ASN A 134 -8.64 -9.19 3.25
CA ASN A 134 -7.89 -8.52 4.29
C ASN A 134 -7.29 -7.18 3.80
N TRP A 135 -6.71 -7.17 2.60
CA TRP A 135 -6.21 -5.93 1.98
C TRP A 135 -7.30 -4.88 1.76
N LYS A 136 -8.49 -5.29 1.36
CA LYS A 136 -9.64 -4.38 1.23
C LYS A 136 -10.08 -3.82 2.57
N TYR A 137 -10.09 -4.66 3.60
CA TYR A 137 -10.38 -4.22 4.97
C TYR A 137 -9.34 -3.20 5.44
N GLU A 138 -8.06 -3.50 5.31
CA GLU A 138 -6.97 -2.58 5.67
C GLU A 138 -6.99 -1.29 4.83
N LEU A 139 -7.39 -1.35 3.57
CA LEU A 139 -7.53 -0.16 2.72
C LEU A 139 -8.58 0.81 3.30
N LEU A 140 -9.65 0.30 3.88
CA LEU A 140 -10.71 1.12 4.47
C LEU A 140 -10.34 1.62 5.87
N HIS A 141 -9.71 0.78 6.68
CA HIS A 141 -9.47 1.05 8.10
C HIS A 141 -8.03 1.50 8.42
N GLY A 142 -7.05 1.05 7.64
CA GLY A 142 -5.64 1.34 7.80
C GLY A 142 -5.14 2.60 7.08
N THR A 143 -6.02 3.34 6.42
CA THR A 143 -5.70 4.64 5.78
C THR A 143 -6.27 5.84 6.53
N GLY A 144 -6.65 5.64 7.80
CA GLY A 144 -7.32 6.65 8.60
C GLY A 144 -8.71 6.98 8.05
N GLU A 145 -9.08 8.25 8.06
CA GLU A 145 -10.39 8.70 7.59
C GLU A 145 -10.46 8.98 6.08
N THR A 146 -9.53 8.44 5.30
CA THR A 146 -9.46 8.72 3.86
C THR A 146 -10.73 8.26 3.11
N TYR A 147 -11.24 7.09 3.45
CA TYR A 147 -12.41 6.49 2.82
C TYR A 147 -13.60 6.36 3.75
N LEU A 148 -13.35 6.04 5.03
CA LEU A 148 -14.37 5.94 6.08
C LEU A 148 -14.16 7.07 7.07
N LYS A 149 -15.12 7.98 7.14
CA LYS A 149 -15.13 9.01 8.17
C LYS A 149 -15.79 8.44 9.43
N TYR A 150 -15.00 8.22 10.46
CA TYR A 150 -15.50 7.88 11.80
C TYR A 150 -16.13 9.14 12.41
N GLN A 151 -17.41 9.37 12.10
CA GLN A 151 -18.17 10.38 12.83
C GLN A 151 -18.58 9.77 14.19
N ASP A 152 -18.61 10.59 15.26
CA ASP A 152 -19.06 10.17 16.60
C ASP A 152 -20.48 9.54 16.60
N LYS A 153 -21.22 9.72 15.52
CA LYS A 153 -22.52 9.09 15.25
C LYS A 153 -22.44 7.59 14.94
N SER A 154 -21.26 7.04 14.70
CA SER A 154 -21.09 5.60 14.39
C SER A 154 -21.54 4.66 15.52
N VAL A 155 -21.62 5.17 16.74
CA VAL A 155 -22.10 4.43 17.93
C VAL A 155 -23.60 4.10 17.82
N TYR A 156 -24.36 4.86 17.03
CA TYR A 156 -25.81 4.72 16.89
C TYR A 156 -26.25 4.23 15.50
N MET A 157 -25.30 3.83 14.64
CA MET A 157 -25.64 3.34 13.30
C MET A 157 -26.07 1.88 13.35
N ASP A 158 -27.14 1.58 12.61
CA ASP A 158 -27.55 0.21 12.34
C ASP A 158 -26.48 -0.54 11.51
N ASP A 159 -26.35 -1.84 11.73
CA ASP A 159 -25.38 -2.69 11.01
C ASP A 159 -25.59 -2.64 9.49
N ALA A 160 -26.82 -2.50 9.02
CA ALA A 160 -27.14 -2.35 7.60
C ALA A 160 -26.60 -1.03 7.00
N GLU A 161 -26.70 0.06 7.75
CA GLU A 161 -26.16 1.36 7.33
C GLU A 161 -24.63 1.35 7.31
N ARG A 162 -24.00 0.72 8.31
CA ARG A 162 -22.54 0.54 8.37
C ARG A 162 -22.04 -0.24 7.17
N GLN A 163 -22.64 -1.39 6.85
CA GLN A 163 -22.29 -2.18 5.68
C GLN A 163 -22.47 -1.42 4.37
N LYS A 164 -23.50 -0.59 4.25
CA LYS A 164 -23.73 0.24 3.08
C LYS A 164 -22.64 1.31 2.93
N GLN A 165 -22.22 1.93 4.01
CA GLN A 165 -21.12 2.91 4.01
C GLN A 165 -19.79 2.25 3.59
N GLU A 166 -19.46 1.10 4.18
CA GLU A 166 -18.25 0.35 3.83
C GLU A 166 -18.24 -0.06 2.35
N LYS A 167 -19.38 -0.53 1.82
CA LYS A 167 -19.50 -0.85 0.38
C LYS A 167 -19.28 0.37 -0.51
N ASN A 168 -19.84 1.51 -0.14
CA ASN A 168 -19.66 2.76 -0.90
C ASN A 168 -18.20 3.26 -0.83
N ALA A 169 -17.60 3.22 0.36
CA ALA A 169 -16.21 3.58 0.57
C ALA A 169 -15.26 2.66 -0.22
N LEU A 170 -15.53 1.36 -0.21
CA LEU A 170 -14.77 0.40 -1.00
C LEU A 170 -14.92 0.65 -2.51
N ALA A 171 -16.11 0.95 -2.99
CA ALA A 171 -16.33 1.28 -4.39
C ALA A 171 -15.55 2.52 -4.83
N GLN A 172 -15.45 3.54 -3.97
CA GLN A 172 -14.62 4.72 -4.20
C GLN A 172 -13.12 4.37 -4.22
N ALA A 173 -12.65 3.57 -3.28
CA ALA A 173 -11.25 3.15 -3.23
C ALA A 173 -10.87 2.32 -4.47
N LEU A 174 -11.74 1.40 -4.91
CA LEU A 174 -11.51 0.55 -6.08
C LEU A 174 -11.47 1.31 -7.42
N GLN A 175 -11.80 2.60 -7.43
CA GLN A 175 -11.54 3.44 -8.60
C GLN A 175 -10.03 3.62 -8.85
N TYR A 176 -9.20 3.52 -7.81
CA TYR A 176 -7.75 3.65 -7.89
C TYR A 176 -7.03 2.30 -7.83
N TYR A 177 -7.61 1.30 -7.15
CA TYR A 177 -6.98 0.03 -6.85
C TYR A 177 -7.53 -1.13 -7.69
N LYS A 178 -6.65 -2.06 -8.08
CA LYS A 178 -7.00 -3.33 -8.72
C LYS A 178 -6.28 -4.46 -8.00
N PHE A 179 -7.04 -5.32 -7.32
CA PHE A 179 -6.50 -6.49 -6.63
C PHE A 179 -6.51 -7.71 -7.55
N MET A 180 -5.36 -8.36 -7.72
CA MET A 180 -5.20 -9.51 -8.59
C MET A 180 -4.42 -10.62 -7.88
N SER A 181 -4.69 -11.88 -8.20
CA SER A 181 -3.77 -12.95 -7.87
C SER A 181 -2.56 -12.95 -8.82
N TYR A 182 -1.43 -13.51 -8.40
CA TYR A 182 -0.24 -13.65 -9.25
C TYR A 182 -0.56 -14.29 -10.60
N LYS A 183 -1.29 -15.42 -10.55
CA LYS A 183 -1.71 -16.13 -11.75
C LYS A 183 -2.61 -15.30 -12.66
N SER A 184 -3.54 -14.55 -12.08
CA SER A 184 -4.41 -13.67 -12.86
C SER A 184 -3.61 -12.54 -13.51
N PHE A 185 -2.69 -11.92 -12.78
CA PHE A 185 -1.83 -10.86 -13.31
C PHE A 185 -0.96 -11.37 -14.47
N TYR A 186 -0.29 -12.50 -14.27
CA TYR A 186 0.50 -13.15 -15.31
C TYR A 186 -0.32 -13.35 -16.60
N LYS A 187 -1.51 -13.95 -16.51
CA LYS A 187 -2.40 -14.16 -17.64
C LYS A 187 -2.80 -12.87 -18.36
N HIS A 188 -3.06 -11.80 -17.61
CA HIS A 188 -3.37 -10.50 -18.19
C HIS A 188 -2.16 -9.86 -18.89
N VAL A 189 -0.95 -10.05 -18.38
CA VAL A 189 0.28 -9.52 -18.99
C VAL A 189 0.60 -10.24 -20.29
N ILE A 190 0.57 -11.59 -20.30
CA ILE A 190 0.87 -12.35 -21.51
C ILE A 190 -0.31 -12.42 -22.49
N GLY A 191 -1.51 -12.03 -22.04
CA GLY A 191 -2.72 -12.09 -22.86
C GLY A 191 -3.26 -13.52 -23.04
N GLU A 192 -2.96 -14.42 -22.10
CA GLU A 192 -3.51 -15.77 -22.09
C GLU A 192 -5.00 -15.75 -21.76
N LYS A 193 -5.80 -16.49 -22.53
CA LYS A 193 -7.23 -16.62 -22.26
C LYS A 193 -7.43 -17.41 -20.96
N ILE A 194 -8.27 -16.90 -20.08
CA ILE A 194 -8.69 -17.61 -18.88
C ILE A 194 -9.81 -18.56 -19.30
N THR A 195 -9.52 -19.84 -19.35
CA THR A 195 -10.50 -20.89 -19.59
C THR A 195 -11.05 -21.39 -18.27
N ASP A 196 -12.35 -21.26 -18.06
CA ASP A 196 -13.04 -21.83 -16.91
C ASP A 196 -13.54 -23.26 -17.28
N ARG A 197 -12.95 -24.26 -16.66
CA ARG A 197 -13.30 -25.69 -16.93
C ARG A 197 -14.63 -26.15 -16.33
N GLN A 198 -15.31 -25.32 -15.53
CA GLN A 198 -16.59 -25.66 -14.92
C GLN A 198 -17.60 -24.55 -15.16
N GLY A 199 -18.30 -24.62 -16.27
CA GLY A 199 -19.45 -23.78 -16.55
C GLY A 199 -20.72 -24.35 -15.95
N ASP A 200 -21.31 -23.69 -14.99
CA ASP A 200 -22.69 -23.89 -14.63
C ASP A 200 -23.57 -23.55 -15.83
N LYS A 201 -24.46 -24.47 -16.25
CA LYS A 201 -25.28 -24.41 -17.48
C LYS A 201 -26.26 -23.23 -17.59
N LYS A 202 -26.21 -22.26 -16.67
CA LYS A 202 -27.20 -21.17 -16.56
C LYS A 202 -26.77 -19.80 -17.11
N THR A 203 -25.52 -19.61 -17.48
CA THR A 203 -25.08 -18.36 -18.11
C THR A 203 -24.89 -18.55 -19.60
N LYS A 204 -25.43 -17.61 -20.42
CA LYS A 204 -25.21 -17.55 -21.88
C LYS A 204 -23.74 -17.18 -22.17
N ALA A 205 -22.83 -18.08 -21.83
CA ALA A 205 -21.42 -17.94 -22.14
C ALA A 205 -21.16 -18.62 -23.49
N THR A 206 -20.43 -17.94 -24.33
CA THR A 206 -19.94 -18.49 -25.59
C THR A 206 -18.85 -19.52 -25.25
N TYR A 207 -19.09 -20.77 -25.51
CA TYR A 207 -18.12 -21.84 -25.32
C TYR A 207 -17.42 -22.12 -26.65
N ARG A 208 -16.12 -22.28 -26.62
CA ARG A 208 -15.33 -22.75 -27.75
C ARG A 208 -14.99 -24.23 -27.54
N LYS A 209 -15.18 -25.05 -28.55
CA LYS A 209 -14.79 -26.46 -28.50
C LYS A 209 -13.29 -26.51 -28.76
N THR A 210 -12.52 -27.15 -27.88
CA THR A 210 -11.11 -27.43 -28.10
C THR A 210 -10.94 -28.62 -29.06
N ASP A 211 -9.74 -28.76 -29.65
CA ASP A 211 -9.41 -29.90 -30.52
C ASP A 211 -9.52 -31.24 -29.79
N GLU A 212 -9.47 -31.22 -28.44
CA GLU A 212 -9.65 -32.38 -27.57
C GLU A 212 -11.13 -32.66 -27.21
N GLY A 213 -12.06 -31.83 -27.72
CA GLY A 213 -13.50 -32.02 -27.54
C GLY A 213 -14.09 -31.44 -26.27
N GLU A 214 -13.32 -30.76 -25.45
CA GLU A 214 -13.76 -30.05 -24.25
C GLU A 214 -14.33 -28.67 -24.59
N PHE A 215 -15.36 -28.24 -23.83
CA PHE A 215 -15.93 -26.87 -23.97
C PHE A 215 -15.22 -25.92 -23.05
N GLU A 216 -14.55 -24.94 -23.63
CA GLU A 216 -13.89 -23.85 -22.91
C GLU A 216 -14.68 -22.56 -23.05
N ARG A 217 -14.84 -21.85 -21.93
CA ARG A 217 -15.46 -20.52 -21.92
C ARG A 217 -14.46 -19.51 -22.49
N ASP A 218 -14.83 -18.87 -23.59
CA ASP A 218 -14.02 -17.80 -24.21
C ASP A 218 -14.22 -16.51 -23.42
N ILE A 219 -13.46 -16.33 -22.35
CA ILE A 219 -13.42 -15.08 -21.62
C ILE A 219 -12.29 -14.25 -22.23
N ALA A 220 -12.65 -13.17 -22.90
CA ALA A 220 -11.70 -12.16 -23.31
C ALA A 220 -11.03 -11.59 -22.06
N VAL A 221 -9.74 -11.84 -21.91
CA VAL A 221 -8.95 -11.23 -20.84
C VAL A 221 -8.53 -9.86 -21.33
N ASP A 222 -8.88 -8.81 -20.59
CA ASP A 222 -8.36 -7.47 -20.82
C ASP A 222 -6.85 -7.50 -20.65
N ARG A 223 -6.14 -7.58 -21.77
CA ARG A 223 -4.68 -7.62 -21.76
C ARG A 223 -4.11 -6.31 -21.23
N ILE A 224 -3.16 -6.43 -20.33
CA ILE A 224 -2.36 -5.29 -19.88
C ILE A 224 -1.23 -5.07 -20.88
N TYR A 225 -1.40 -4.08 -21.76
CA TYR A 225 -0.39 -3.76 -22.79
C TYR A 225 0.74 -2.89 -22.27
N ASN A 226 0.51 -2.19 -21.16
CA ASN A 226 1.40 -1.16 -20.67
C ASN A 226 1.22 -0.99 -19.15
N LEU A 227 2.34 -0.91 -18.45
CA LEU A 227 2.41 -0.69 -17.01
C LEU A 227 3.00 0.68 -16.65
N ASN A 228 3.15 1.58 -17.64
CA ASN A 228 3.64 2.93 -17.37
C ASN A 228 2.68 3.69 -16.44
N ASN A 229 3.24 4.49 -15.55
CA ASN A 229 2.47 5.26 -14.56
C ASN A 229 1.54 4.40 -13.69
N THR A 230 1.93 3.16 -13.44
CA THR A 230 1.22 2.19 -12.61
C THR A 230 2.10 1.88 -11.39
N LEU A 231 1.50 1.85 -10.21
CA LEU A 231 2.17 1.29 -9.03
C LEU A 231 1.79 -0.20 -8.91
N ILE A 232 2.78 -1.05 -8.75
CA ILE A 232 2.58 -2.48 -8.50
C ILE A 232 3.07 -2.78 -7.08
N ILE A 233 2.18 -3.30 -6.26
CA ILE A 233 2.46 -3.78 -4.92
C ILE A 233 2.41 -5.31 -4.96
N VAL A 234 3.46 -5.95 -4.49
CA VAL A 234 3.56 -7.41 -4.43
C VAL A 234 3.60 -7.81 -2.97
N ASP A 235 2.52 -8.40 -2.48
CA ASP A 235 2.45 -8.95 -1.14
C ASP A 235 3.11 -10.32 -1.12
N GLU A 236 3.89 -10.63 -0.06
CA GLU A 236 4.61 -11.90 0.06
C GLU A 236 5.44 -12.24 -1.19
N ALA A 237 6.31 -11.31 -1.60
CA ALA A 237 7.11 -11.37 -2.84
C ALA A 237 7.95 -12.66 -2.97
N HIS A 238 8.25 -13.34 -1.86
CA HIS A 238 8.93 -14.63 -1.87
C HIS A 238 8.17 -15.72 -2.67
N ASN A 239 6.86 -15.58 -2.82
CA ASN A 239 6.05 -16.49 -3.63
C ASN A 239 6.34 -16.39 -5.14
N LEU A 240 6.99 -15.32 -5.60
CA LEU A 240 7.40 -15.18 -6.99
C LEU A 240 8.63 -16.02 -7.35
N THR A 241 9.38 -16.47 -6.38
CA THR A 241 10.62 -17.26 -6.59
C THR A 241 10.37 -18.77 -6.55
N GLY A 242 9.16 -19.20 -6.22
CA GLY A 242 8.79 -20.62 -6.17
C GLY A 242 8.37 -21.16 -7.54
N ASN A 243 8.66 -22.44 -7.79
CA ASN A 243 8.30 -23.15 -9.04
C ASN A 243 6.79 -23.21 -9.34
N SER A 244 5.95 -22.65 -8.47
CA SER A 244 4.49 -22.69 -8.62
C SER A 244 3.93 -21.53 -9.46
N TYR A 245 4.71 -20.47 -9.70
CA TYR A 245 4.25 -19.24 -10.35
C TYR A 245 5.28 -18.61 -11.31
N GLY A 246 6.48 -19.16 -11.38
CA GLY A 246 7.54 -18.72 -12.29
C GLY A 246 7.68 -19.63 -13.51
#